data_fda9c386cee4e7d37d2916a4a063b672
#
_entry.id   fda9c386cee4e7d37d2916a4a063b672
#
_cell.length_a   1.000
_cell.length_b   1.000
_cell.length_c   1.000
_cell.angle_alpha   90.00
_cell.angle_beta   90.00
_cell.angle_gamma   90.00
#
_symmetry.space_group_name_H-M   'P 1'
#
loop_
_entity.id
_entity.type
_entity.pdbx_description
1 polymer ?
#
loop_
_entity_poly.entity_id
_entity_poly.type
_entity_poly.pdbx_seq_one_letter_code
_entity_poly.pdbx_strand_id
1 'polypeptide(L)'
;MSDMSGARVIAGINDLATLEPLLVKQWSKKNKIKPTEVSIGSHKKVIWRCEKGHEWEAAVKSRTINKTGCPYCSHNKVLAGFNDFATLLPDIAAEWSDRNYPLLPTQVTVFANRKAWWKCKDCGREWNTLAWTVQTGLSQTGNGKAALMNQRREILSSSIGRATVQQTTLVS
;
A
#
# COMPACT_ATOMS: atom_id res chain seq x y z
N MET A 1 -9.27 16.61 26.20
CA MET A 1 -10.03 16.34 24.96
C MET A 1 -10.94 15.16 25.29
N SER A 2 -12.24 15.40 25.39
CA SER A 2 -13.23 14.39 25.78
C SER A 2 -13.33 13.31 24.70
N ASP A 3 -13.22 12.05 25.13
CA ASP A 3 -13.40 10.90 24.28
C ASP A 3 -14.84 10.87 23.72
N MET A 4 -14.99 11.17 22.44
CA MET A 4 -16.28 11.19 21.74
C MET A 4 -16.73 9.78 21.28
N SER A 5 -16.09 8.71 21.76
CA SER A 5 -16.32 7.33 21.29
C SER A 5 -17.69 6.74 21.67
N GLY A 6 -18.44 7.38 22.58
CA GLY A 6 -19.76 6.95 23.01
C GLY A 6 -20.90 7.93 22.71
N ALA A 7 -20.62 9.07 22.09
CA ALA A 7 -21.64 10.08 21.81
C ALA A 7 -22.63 9.62 20.73
N ARG A 8 -23.94 9.85 20.96
CA ARG A 8 -25.00 9.62 19.98
C ARG A 8 -24.67 10.40 18.70
N VAL A 9 -24.71 9.73 17.56
CA VAL A 9 -24.51 10.38 16.26
C VAL A 9 -25.73 11.25 15.94
N ILE A 10 -25.46 12.50 15.59
CA ILE A 10 -26.48 13.48 15.15
C ILE A 10 -26.07 13.91 13.74
N ALA A 11 -26.88 13.50 12.76
CA ALA A 11 -26.62 13.84 11.35
C ALA A 11 -26.59 15.37 11.15
N GLY A 12 -25.62 15.84 10.38
CA GLY A 12 -25.39 17.27 10.16
C GLY A 12 -24.61 17.99 11.27
N ILE A 13 -24.25 17.30 12.36
CA ILE A 13 -23.52 17.93 13.50
C ILE A 13 -22.20 17.18 13.78
N ASN A 14 -22.25 15.90 14.17
CA ASN A 14 -21.07 15.14 14.59
C ASN A 14 -20.85 13.85 13.81
N ASP A 15 -21.53 13.73 12.69
CA ASP A 15 -21.36 12.60 11.78
C ASP A 15 -20.11 12.75 10.89
N LEU A 16 -19.68 11.63 10.30
CA LEU A 16 -18.50 11.58 9.43
C LEU A 16 -18.67 12.45 8.18
N ALA A 17 -19.86 12.49 7.59
CA ALA A 17 -20.09 13.22 6.36
C ALA A 17 -19.95 14.73 6.56
N THR A 18 -20.35 15.23 7.71
CA THR A 18 -20.24 16.65 8.07
C THR A 18 -18.82 17.04 8.45
N LEU A 19 -18.13 16.22 9.24
CA LEU A 19 -16.82 16.55 9.79
C LEU A 19 -15.65 16.20 8.86
N GLU A 20 -15.78 15.19 8.01
CA GLU A 20 -14.73 14.70 7.12
C GLU A 20 -15.24 14.45 5.69
N PRO A 21 -15.77 15.48 4.99
CA PRO A 21 -16.41 15.32 3.68
C PRO A 21 -15.47 14.75 2.61
N LEU A 22 -14.16 15.00 2.72
CA LEU A 22 -13.17 14.44 1.79
C LEU A 22 -13.04 12.92 1.95
N LEU A 23 -13.18 12.38 3.16
CA LEU A 23 -13.15 10.94 3.41
C LEU A 23 -14.40 10.24 2.88
N VAL A 24 -15.53 10.94 2.77
CA VAL A 24 -16.76 10.38 2.19
C VAL A 24 -16.56 9.95 0.74
N LYS A 25 -15.69 10.61 -0.03
CA LYS A 25 -15.33 10.20 -1.39
C LYS A 25 -14.70 8.80 -1.44
N GLN A 26 -14.11 8.37 -0.34
CA GLN A 26 -13.50 7.04 -0.19
C GLN A 26 -14.44 6.01 0.47
N TRP A 27 -15.70 6.38 0.74
CA TRP A 27 -16.70 5.47 1.28
C TRP A 27 -17.19 4.52 0.20
N SER A 28 -17.00 3.19 0.40
CA SER A 28 -17.47 2.23 -0.61
C SER A 28 -18.99 2.13 -0.62
N LYS A 29 -19.57 2.03 -1.82
CA LYS A 29 -21.01 1.79 -2.03
C LYS A 29 -21.47 0.42 -1.48
N LYS A 30 -20.56 -0.48 -1.14
CA LYS A 30 -20.85 -1.79 -0.55
C LYS A 30 -21.23 -1.70 0.93
N ASN A 31 -21.01 -0.56 1.58
CA ASN A 31 -21.40 -0.37 2.96
C ASN A 31 -22.92 -0.30 3.10
N LYS A 32 -23.45 -1.04 4.07
CA LYS A 32 -24.90 -1.00 4.40
C LYS A 32 -25.29 0.25 5.19
N ILE A 33 -24.34 0.88 5.90
CA ILE A 33 -24.51 2.10 6.69
C ILE A 33 -24.04 3.32 5.90
N LYS A 34 -24.61 4.47 6.20
CA LYS A 34 -24.22 5.74 5.56
C LYS A 34 -23.19 6.50 6.38
N PRO A 35 -22.39 7.38 5.77
CA PRO A 35 -21.44 8.23 6.50
C PRO A 35 -22.09 9.15 7.53
N THR A 36 -23.37 9.49 7.34
CA THR A 36 -24.19 10.29 8.28
C THR A 36 -24.63 9.52 9.52
N GLU A 37 -24.42 8.20 9.55
CA GLU A 37 -24.84 7.32 10.65
C GLU A 37 -23.68 6.90 11.55
N VAL A 38 -22.49 7.45 11.33
CA VAL A 38 -21.27 7.13 12.10
C VAL A 38 -20.54 8.39 12.52
N SER A 39 -20.02 8.41 13.74
CA SER A 39 -19.13 9.48 14.22
C SER A 39 -17.68 9.25 13.79
N ILE A 40 -16.88 10.31 13.79
CA ILE A 40 -15.44 10.24 13.46
C ILE A 40 -14.65 9.32 14.40
N GLY A 41 -15.07 9.16 15.66
CA GLY A 41 -14.45 8.27 16.64
C GLY A 41 -14.95 6.81 16.59
N SER A 42 -15.83 6.47 15.64
CA SER A 42 -16.47 5.17 15.60
C SER A 42 -15.48 4.02 15.36
N HIS A 43 -15.60 2.95 16.15
CA HIS A 43 -14.88 1.69 15.99
C HIS A 43 -15.54 0.76 14.96
N LYS A 44 -16.68 1.15 14.38
CA LYS A 44 -17.33 0.36 13.31
C LYS A 44 -16.40 0.20 12.13
N LYS A 45 -16.22 -1.04 11.69
CA LYS A 45 -15.48 -1.36 10.48
C LYS A 45 -16.38 -1.17 9.27
N VAL A 46 -15.84 -0.50 8.26
CA VAL A 46 -16.50 -0.21 7.00
C VAL A 46 -15.52 -0.42 5.84
N ILE A 47 -16.06 -0.58 4.65
CA ILE A 47 -15.28 -0.73 3.43
C ILE A 47 -14.93 0.66 2.90
N TRP A 48 -13.64 0.91 2.75
CA TRP A 48 -13.10 2.11 2.12
C TRP A 48 -12.62 1.80 0.71
N ARG A 49 -12.66 2.79 -0.16
CA ARG A 49 -12.15 2.68 -1.53
C ARG A 49 -11.23 3.87 -1.83
N CYS A 50 -9.98 3.61 -2.21
CA CYS A 50 -9.05 4.67 -2.62
C CYS A 50 -9.27 5.08 -4.09
N GLU A 51 -8.59 6.16 -4.50
CA GLU A 51 -8.65 6.68 -5.88
C GLU A 51 -8.18 5.67 -6.93
N LYS A 52 -7.24 4.77 -6.56
CA LYS A 52 -6.79 3.66 -7.41
C LYS A 52 -7.77 2.47 -7.45
N GLY A 53 -8.92 2.57 -6.78
CA GLY A 53 -9.95 1.55 -6.78
C GLY A 53 -9.77 0.42 -5.76
N HIS A 54 -8.70 0.41 -4.97
CA HIS A 54 -8.51 -0.63 -3.95
C HIS A 54 -9.55 -0.50 -2.84
N GLU A 55 -10.13 -1.62 -2.46
CA GLU A 55 -11.09 -1.69 -1.36
C GLU A 55 -10.50 -2.44 -0.17
N TRP A 56 -10.73 -1.92 1.04
CA TRP A 56 -10.30 -2.57 2.28
C TRP A 56 -11.24 -2.22 3.43
N GLU A 57 -11.27 -3.09 4.41
CA GLU A 57 -12.01 -2.87 5.64
C GLU A 57 -11.14 -2.19 6.69
N ALA A 58 -11.62 -1.11 7.27
CA ALA A 58 -10.98 -0.45 8.41
C ALA A 58 -12.02 0.27 9.28
N ALA A 59 -11.72 0.42 10.58
CA ALA A 59 -12.54 1.21 11.48
C ALA A 59 -12.56 2.69 11.06
N VAL A 60 -13.69 3.36 11.24
CA VAL A 60 -13.81 4.79 10.93
C VAL A 60 -12.74 5.58 11.67
N LYS A 61 -12.55 5.36 12.99
CA LYS A 61 -11.51 5.99 13.81
C LYS A 61 -10.10 5.87 13.20
N SER A 62 -9.78 4.73 12.59
CA SER A 62 -8.45 4.53 11.97
C SER A 62 -8.21 5.47 10.80
N ARG A 63 -9.27 5.83 10.07
CA ARG A 63 -9.17 6.75 8.93
C ARG A 63 -9.23 8.22 9.35
N THR A 64 -10.05 8.54 10.32
CA THR A 64 -10.30 9.91 10.76
C THR A 64 -9.24 10.41 11.76
N ILE A 65 -9.06 9.70 12.87
CA ILE A 65 -8.15 10.11 13.97
C ILE A 65 -6.72 9.67 13.67
N ASN A 66 -6.52 8.38 13.35
CA ASN A 66 -5.17 7.85 13.11
C ASN A 66 -4.66 8.16 11.70
N LYS A 67 -5.48 8.79 10.83
CA LYS A 67 -5.13 9.21 9.47
C LYS A 67 -4.50 8.10 8.61
N THR A 68 -4.84 6.83 8.86
CA THR A 68 -4.30 5.70 8.10
C THR A 68 -4.79 5.75 6.64
N GLY A 69 -3.92 5.45 5.70
CA GLY A 69 -4.23 5.41 4.26
C GLY A 69 -4.70 4.03 3.77
N CYS A 70 -4.70 3.86 2.44
CA CYS A 70 -4.92 2.57 1.81
C CYS A 70 -3.72 1.65 2.09
N PRO A 71 -3.93 0.46 2.69
CA PRO A 71 -2.82 -0.44 3.06
C PRO A 71 -2.09 -1.03 1.85
N TYR A 72 -2.73 -1.08 0.70
CA TYR A 72 -2.11 -1.56 -0.55
C TYR A 72 -1.23 -0.48 -1.17
N CYS A 73 -1.71 0.77 -1.23
CA CYS A 73 -0.91 1.90 -1.73
C CYS A 73 0.30 2.21 -0.84
N SER A 74 0.19 1.97 0.47
CA SER A 74 1.29 2.14 1.43
C SER A 74 2.19 0.91 1.58
N HIS A 75 1.98 -0.14 0.78
CA HIS A 75 2.70 -1.43 0.84
C HIS A 75 2.62 -2.17 2.19
N ASN A 76 1.71 -1.79 3.09
CA ASN A 76 1.48 -2.46 4.37
C ASN A 76 0.74 -3.80 4.21
N LYS A 77 0.01 -3.97 3.09
CA LYS A 77 -0.60 -5.24 2.68
C LYS A 77 -0.27 -5.54 1.24
N VAL A 78 -0.03 -6.81 0.95
CA VAL A 78 0.17 -7.27 -0.42
C VAL A 78 -1.15 -7.36 -1.16
N LEU A 79 -1.12 -6.96 -2.42
CA LEU A 79 -2.19 -7.16 -3.40
C LEU A 79 -1.52 -7.70 -4.66
N ALA A 80 -1.77 -8.99 -4.96
CA ALA A 80 -1.23 -9.64 -6.15
C ALA A 80 -1.66 -8.90 -7.42
N GLY A 81 -0.72 -8.72 -8.34
CA GLY A 81 -0.92 -7.93 -9.56
C GLY A 81 -0.81 -6.40 -9.38
N PHE A 82 -0.47 -5.92 -8.17
CA PHE A 82 -0.33 -4.48 -7.93
C PHE A 82 0.96 -4.10 -7.21
N ASN A 83 1.18 -4.61 -6.00
CA ASN A 83 2.33 -4.23 -5.16
C ASN A 83 3.13 -5.43 -4.66
N ASP A 84 2.87 -6.59 -5.21
CA ASP A 84 3.61 -7.80 -4.92
C ASP A 84 4.97 -7.83 -5.63
N PHE A 85 5.86 -8.68 -5.12
CA PHE A 85 7.24 -8.77 -5.57
C PHE A 85 7.33 -9.26 -7.02
N ALA A 86 6.49 -10.24 -7.42
CA ALA A 86 6.51 -10.79 -8.77
C ALA A 86 6.07 -9.77 -9.82
N THR A 87 5.08 -8.93 -9.49
CA THR A 87 4.57 -7.89 -10.39
C THR A 87 5.55 -6.72 -10.56
N LEU A 88 6.16 -6.27 -9.44
CA LEU A 88 7.03 -5.09 -9.48
C LEU A 88 8.47 -5.40 -9.91
N LEU A 89 8.95 -6.62 -9.65
CA LEU A 89 10.34 -7.04 -9.90
C LEU A 89 10.38 -8.44 -10.53
N PRO A 90 9.80 -8.65 -11.73
CA PRO A 90 9.68 -9.96 -12.34
C PRO A 90 11.03 -10.66 -12.58
N ASP A 91 12.05 -9.91 -12.96
CA ASP A 91 13.38 -10.47 -13.21
C ASP A 91 14.04 -11.02 -11.94
N ILE A 92 13.83 -10.33 -10.81
CA ILE A 92 14.33 -10.79 -9.51
C ILE A 92 13.43 -11.90 -8.96
N ALA A 93 12.13 -11.83 -9.19
CA ALA A 93 11.18 -12.87 -8.78
C ALA A 93 11.45 -14.21 -9.47
N ALA A 94 12.08 -14.20 -10.66
CA ALA A 94 12.52 -15.41 -11.34
C ALA A 94 13.66 -16.15 -10.58
N GLU A 95 14.35 -15.48 -9.66
CA GLU A 95 15.34 -16.06 -8.75
C GLU A 95 14.75 -16.55 -7.42
N TRP A 96 13.43 -16.50 -7.26
CA TRP A 96 12.73 -17.00 -6.06
C TRP A 96 12.87 -18.52 -5.98
N SER A 97 13.55 -19.02 -4.93
CA SER A 97 13.78 -20.46 -4.77
C SER A 97 12.52 -21.20 -4.33
N ASP A 98 12.35 -22.43 -4.83
CA ASP A 98 11.28 -23.35 -4.44
C ASP A 98 11.31 -23.70 -2.93
N ARG A 99 12.46 -23.50 -2.27
CA ARG A 99 12.60 -23.65 -0.80
C ARG A 99 11.69 -22.71 0.00
N ASN A 100 11.15 -21.68 -0.63
CA ASN A 100 10.20 -20.78 0.02
C ASN A 100 8.79 -21.35 0.12
N TYR A 101 8.48 -22.44 -0.61
CA TYR A 101 7.13 -23.03 -0.60
C TYR A 101 6.62 -23.25 0.83
N PRO A 102 5.34 -22.92 1.14
CA PRO A 102 4.28 -22.47 0.23
C PRO A 102 4.24 -20.94 -0.03
N LEU A 103 5.23 -20.18 0.38
CA LEU A 103 5.30 -18.74 0.16
C LEU A 103 5.70 -18.44 -1.29
N LEU A 104 4.85 -17.68 -1.98
CA LEU A 104 5.09 -17.24 -3.36
C LEU A 104 5.52 -15.77 -3.41
N PRO A 105 6.26 -15.33 -4.44
CA PRO A 105 6.65 -13.93 -4.59
C PRO A 105 5.45 -12.98 -4.81
N THR A 106 4.31 -13.49 -5.26
CA THR A 106 3.02 -12.77 -5.34
C THR A 106 2.38 -12.47 -3.99
N GLN A 107 2.88 -13.08 -2.92
CA GLN A 107 2.38 -12.93 -1.54
C GLN A 107 3.28 -12.05 -0.67
N VAL A 108 4.28 -11.42 -1.27
CA VAL A 108 5.28 -10.59 -0.57
C VAL A 108 5.35 -9.23 -1.25
N THR A 109 5.36 -8.15 -0.46
CA THR A 109 5.62 -6.81 -0.99
C THR A 109 7.12 -6.60 -1.17
N VAL A 110 7.52 -5.70 -2.06
CA VAL A 110 8.94 -5.39 -2.31
C VAL A 110 9.66 -4.81 -1.10
N PHE A 111 8.93 -4.24 -0.14
CA PHE A 111 9.49 -3.69 1.10
C PHE A 111 9.36 -4.63 2.31
N ALA A 112 8.98 -5.88 2.07
CA ALA A 112 8.79 -6.83 3.16
C ALA A 112 10.09 -7.08 3.92
N ASN A 113 10.07 -6.87 5.23
CA ASN A 113 11.15 -7.24 6.15
C ASN A 113 11.09 -8.75 6.45
N ARG A 114 11.12 -9.56 5.39
CA ARG A 114 11.02 -11.02 5.44
C ARG A 114 12.18 -11.65 4.69
N LYS A 115 12.84 -12.63 5.32
CA LYS A 115 13.86 -13.44 4.68
C LYS A 115 13.22 -14.42 3.70
N ALA A 116 13.85 -14.57 2.54
CA ALA A 116 13.50 -15.54 1.52
C ALA A 116 14.75 -16.18 0.95
N TRP A 117 14.60 -17.39 0.39
CA TRP A 117 15.61 -18.09 -0.35
C TRP A 117 15.61 -17.65 -1.82
N TRP A 118 16.76 -17.42 -2.35
CA TRP A 118 16.99 -17.00 -3.72
C TRP A 118 17.89 -18.00 -4.42
N LYS A 119 17.70 -18.19 -5.71
CA LYS A 119 18.50 -19.09 -6.54
C LYS A 119 18.98 -18.33 -7.78
N CYS A 120 20.30 -18.21 -7.92
CA CYS A 120 20.89 -17.60 -9.10
C CYS A 120 20.50 -18.36 -10.36
N LYS A 121 19.98 -17.67 -11.34
CA LYS A 121 19.58 -18.24 -12.63
C LYS A 121 20.78 -18.74 -13.45
N ASP A 122 21.97 -18.15 -13.25
CA ASP A 122 23.16 -18.46 -14.05
C ASP A 122 23.98 -19.63 -13.45
N CYS A 123 24.16 -19.66 -12.12
CA CYS A 123 25.03 -20.65 -11.48
C CYS A 123 24.29 -21.61 -10.54
N GLY A 124 22.98 -21.43 -10.34
CA GLY A 124 22.15 -22.28 -9.47
C GLY A 124 22.45 -22.14 -7.96
N ARG A 125 23.41 -21.29 -7.55
CA ARG A 125 23.70 -21.06 -6.13
C ARG A 125 22.50 -20.50 -5.41
N GLU A 126 22.24 -21.02 -4.22
CA GLU A 126 21.15 -20.53 -3.35
C GLU A 126 21.71 -19.75 -2.16
N TRP A 127 20.97 -18.70 -1.76
CA TRP A 127 21.26 -17.91 -0.57
C TRP A 127 19.97 -17.44 0.10
N ASN A 128 20.05 -17.04 1.37
CA ASN A 128 18.92 -16.54 2.13
C ASN A 128 19.18 -15.08 2.54
N THR A 129 18.28 -14.19 2.17
CA THR A 129 18.35 -12.78 2.55
C THR A 129 16.97 -12.13 2.62
N LEU A 130 16.92 -10.90 3.14
CA LEU A 130 15.67 -10.12 3.19
C LEU A 130 15.21 -9.74 1.77
N ALA A 131 13.93 -9.83 1.50
CA ALA A 131 13.35 -9.53 0.18
C ALA A 131 13.74 -8.13 -0.32
N TRP A 132 13.75 -7.13 0.55
CA TRP A 132 14.12 -5.75 0.18
C TRP A 132 15.62 -5.59 -0.14
N THR A 133 16.52 -6.44 0.39
CA THR A 133 17.98 -6.31 0.14
C THR A 133 18.38 -6.78 -1.26
N VAL A 134 17.64 -7.70 -1.85
CA VAL A 134 17.91 -8.17 -3.22
C VAL A 134 17.75 -7.05 -4.23
N GLN A 135 16.78 -6.15 -4.01
CA GLN A 135 16.56 -4.97 -4.87
C GLN A 135 17.70 -3.97 -4.84
N THR A 136 18.44 -3.88 -3.72
CA THR A 136 19.54 -2.91 -3.55
C THR A 136 20.88 -3.41 -4.06
N GLY A 137 20.95 -4.63 -4.59
CA GLY A 137 22.20 -5.26 -5.02
C GLY A 137 23.18 -5.52 -3.88
N LEU A 138 22.74 -5.46 -2.62
CA LEU A 138 23.53 -5.75 -1.43
C LEU A 138 23.68 -7.25 -1.16
N SER A 139 23.09 -8.12 -1.99
CA SER A 139 23.40 -9.54 -1.99
C SER A 139 24.82 -9.72 -2.54
N GLN A 140 25.61 -10.56 -1.89
CA GLN A 140 27.09 -10.67 -2.01
C GLN A 140 27.63 -11.17 -3.35
N THR A 141 26.99 -10.90 -4.48
CA THR A 141 27.50 -11.22 -5.82
C THR A 141 27.79 -9.95 -6.60
N GLY A 142 29.06 -9.70 -6.80
CA GLY A 142 29.69 -8.44 -7.19
C GLY A 142 29.38 -7.80 -8.55
N ASN A 143 28.37 -8.22 -9.34
CA ASN A 143 28.16 -7.72 -10.70
C ASN A 143 26.77 -7.12 -11.00
N GLY A 144 25.87 -7.00 -10.02
CA GLY A 144 24.50 -6.49 -10.24
C GLY A 144 24.24 -5.03 -9.82
N LYS A 145 25.26 -4.29 -9.37
CA LYS A 145 25.07 -3.02 -8.64
C LYS A 145 24.50 -1.84 -9.43
N ALA A 146 24.67 -1.77 -10.73
CA ALA A 146 24.33 -0.56 -11.50
C ALA A 146 22.91 -0.55 -12.07
N ALA A 147 22.38 -1.70 -12.51
CA ALA A 147 21.06 -1.78 -13.16
C ALA A 147 19.89 -1.61 -12.16
N LEU A 148 20.06 -2.08 -10.92
CA LEU A 148 19.01 -2.08 -9.89
C LEU A 148 18.78 -0.71 -9.22
N MET A 149 19.78 0.18 -9.22
CA MET A 149 19.61 1.54 -8.68
C MET A 149 18.70 2.41 -9.55
N ASN A 150 18.67 2.20 -10.85
CA ASN A 150 17.80 2.96 -11.76
C ASN A 150 16.33 2.51 -11.63
N GLN A 151 16.09 1.21 -11.49
CA GLN A 151 14.73 0.67 -11.32
C GLN A 151 14.08 1.12 -9.99
N ARG A 152 14.86 1.29 -8.93
CA ARG A 152 14.38 1.86 -7.65
C ARG A 152 13.90 3.31 -7.78
N ARG A 153 14.60 4.13 -8.60
CA ARG A 153 14.16 5.51 -8.89
C ARG A 153 12.83 5.53 -9.62
N GLU A 154 12.62 4.63 -10.56
CA GLU A 154 11.37 4.56 -11.34
C GLU A 154 10.20 4.05 -10.51
N ILE A 155 10.38 3.03 -9.68
CA ILE A 155 9.32 2.51 -8.79
C ILE A 155 8.92 3.56 -7.75
N LEU A 156 9.88 4.27 -7.16
CA LEU A 156 9.60 5.34 -6.21
C LEU A 156 8.95 6.56 -6.89
N SER A 157 9.37 6.91 -8.10
CA SER A 157 8.78 8.03 -8.85
C SER A 157 7.38 7.72 -9.37
N SER A 158 7.08 6.48 -9.73
CA SER A 158 5.73 6.06 -10.15
C SER A 158 4.77 5.88 -8.98
N SER A 159 5.26 5.57 -7.77
CA SER A 159 4.43 5.44 -6.56
C SER A 159 4.23 6.77 -5.81
N ILE A 160 5.11 7.74 -5.99
CA ILE A 160 5.06 9.08 -5.33
C ILE A 160 4.47 10.11 -6.29
N GLY A 161 3.51 9.80 -6.99
CA GLY A 161 2.67 10.88 -7.43
C GLY A 161 2.97 11.49 -8.78
N ARG A 162 2.05 11.36 -9.69
CA ARG A 162 1.68 12.44 -10.59
C ARG A 162 0.76 13.42 -9.84
N ALA A 163 1.33 14.25 -8.99
CA ALA A 163 0.79 15.56 -8.71
C ALA A 163 1.48 16.53 -9.64
N THR A 164 1.17 16.48 -10.92
CA THR A 164 1.57 17.53 -11.86
C THR A 164 0.56 18.66 -11.71
N VAL A 165 1.00 19.70 -11.05
CA VAL A 165 0.40 21.03 -11.12
C VAL A 165 0.38 21.44 -12.58
N GLN A 166 -0.80 21.47 -13.20
CA GLN A 166 -1.00 22.21 -14.44
C GLN A 166 -1.02 23.69 -14.07
N GLN A 167 0.12 24.35 -14.27
CA GLN A 167 0.15 25.81 -14.37
C GLN A 167 -0.54 26.19 -15.67
N THR A 168 -1.76 26.65 -15.56
CA THR A 168 -2.43 27.41 -16.62
C THR A 168 -1.73 28.75 -16.76
N THR A 169 -0.88 28.90 -17.77
CA THR A 169 -0.44 30.19 -18.28
C THR A 169 -1.62 30.86 -19.00
N LEU A 170 -2.25 31.80 -18.34
CA LEU A 170 -3.04 32.83 -18.99
C LEU A 170 -2.06 33.75 -19.70
N VAL A 171 -2.08 33.75 -21.01
CA VAL A 171 -1.49 34.80 -21.86
C VAL A 171 -2.61 35.72 -22.26
N SER A 172 -2.35 36.99 -22.06
CA SER A 172 -3.12 38.21 -22.35
C SER A 172 -3.67 38.26 -23.77
#